data_e17b194a4b88dad9fc9ff43813b6cb06
#
_entry.id   e17b194a4b88dad9fc9ff43813b6cb06
#
_cell.length_a   1.000
_cell.length_b   1.000
_cell.length_c   1.000
_cell.angle_alpha   90.00
_cell.angle_beta   90.00
_cell.angle_gamma   90.00
#
_symmetry.space_group_name_H-M   'P 1'
#
loop_
_entity.id
_entity.type
_entity.pdbx_description
1 polymer ?
#
loop_
_entity_poly.entity_id
_entity_poly.type
_entity_poly.pdbx_seq_one_letter_code
_entity_poly.pdbx_strand_id
1 'polypeptide(L)' 'MKKLIKKIKKIMAEIDKIEAKEETLREDLSEAIDELEEANDE' A
#
# COMPACT_ATOMS: atom_id res chain seq x y z
N MET A 1 15.45 20.43 19.19
CA MET A 1 15.60 19.01 18.82
C MET A 1 14.33 18.21 18.99
N LYS A 2 13.55 18.42 20.06
CA LYS A 2 12.28 17.69 20.25
C LYS A 2 11.28 17.89 19.10
N LYS A 3 11.22 19.11 18.55
CA LYS A 3 10.31 19.40 17.44
C LYS A 3 10.67 18.61 16.18
N LEU A 4 11.96 18.47 15.91
CA LEU A 4 12.43 17.69 14.75
C LEU A 4 12.15 16.21 14.91
N ILE A 5 12.33 15.70 16.13
CA ILE A 5 12.06 14.28 16.41
C ILE A 5 10.57 13.98 16.23
N LYS A 6 9.70 14.86 16.72
CA LYS A 6 8.25 14.70 16.55
C LYS A 6 7.86 14.75 15.06
N LYS A 7 8.48 15.65 14.31
CA LYS A 7 8.21 15.80 12.88
C LYS A 7 8.62 14.54 12.12
N ILE A 8 9.79 13.99 12.44
CA ILE A 8 10.27 12.77 11.82
C ILE A 8 9.35 11.60 12.13
N LYS A 9 8.94 11.45 13.38
CA LYS A 9 8.03 10.38 13.77
C LYS A 9 6.68 10.48 13.05
N LYS A 10 6.18 11.69 12.88
CA LYS A 10 4.93 11.92 12.16
C LYS A 10 5.05 11.52 10.70
N ILE A 11 6.17 11.89 10.08
CA ILE A 11 6.42 11.53 8.68
C ILE A 11 6.54 10.02 8.54
N MET A 12 7.23 9.36 9.46
CA MET A 12 7.36 7.90 9.44
C MET A 12 6.00 7.21 9.55
N ALA A 13 5.13 7.73 10.42
CA ALA A 13 3.79 7.19 10.57
C ALA A 13 2.97 7.34 9.28
N GLU A 14 3.14 8.46 8.58
CA GLU A 14 2.46 8.68 7.31
C GLU A 14 2.98 7.74 6.23
N ILE A 15 4.29 7.50 6.20
CA ILE A 15 4.90 6.54 5.27
C ILE A 15 4.34 5.15 5.52
N ASP A 16 4.23 4.74 6.78
CA ASP A 16 3.67 3.43 7.13
C ASP A 16 2.24 3.28 6.61
N LYS A 17 1.43 4.33 6.72
CA LYS A 17 0.06 4.31 6.21
C LYS A 17 0.03 4.15 4.70
N ILE A 18 0.93 4.84 4.01
CA ILE A 18 1.02 4.76 2.55
C ILE A 18 1.45 3.37 2.12
N GLU A 19 2.43 2.79 2.81
CA GLU A 19 2.90 1.44 2.52
C GLU A 19 1.79 0.40 2.71
N ALA A 20 1.00 0.54 3.77
CA ALA A 20 -0.13 -0.36 4.02
C ALA A 20 -1.17 -0.24 2.92
N LYS A 21 -1.45 0.97 2.48
CA LYS A 21 -2.40 1.22 1.40
C LYS A 21 -1.89 0.66 0.07
N GLU A 22 -0.60 0.81 -0.18
CA GLU A 22 0.03 0.27 -1.38
C GLU A 22 -0.09 -1.25 -1.40
N GLU A 23 0.14 -1.90 -0.28
CA GLU A 23 0.02 -3.35 -0.18
C GLU A 23 -1.39 -3.82 -0.47
N THR A 24 -2.39 -3.11 0.07
CA THR A 24 -3.80 -3.42 -0.19
C THR A 24 -4.11 -3.28 -1.69
N LEU A 25 -3.61 -2.22 -2.31
CA LEU A 25 -3.84 -1.99 -3.73
C LEU A 25 -3.17 -3.06 -4.60
N ARG A 26 -2.01 -3.53 -4.18
CA ARG A 26 -1.31 -4.61 -4.90
C ARG A 26 -2.09 -5.91 -4.81
N GLU A 27 -2.70 -6.20 -3.66
CA GLU A 27 -3.54 -7.37 -3.49
C GLU A 27 -4.78 -7.28 -4.38
N ASP A 28 -5.40 -6.12 -4.43
CA ASP A 28 -6.55 -5.89 -5.29
C ASP A 28 -6.19 -6.06 -6.78
N LEU A 29 -5.02 -5.56 -7.16
CA LEU A 29 -4.56 -5.70 -8.53
C LEU A 29 -4.29 -7.17 -8.88
N SER A 30 -3.66 -7.89 -7.98
CA SER A 30 -3.38 -9.31 -8.17
C SER A 30 -4.68 -10.11 -8.34
N GLU A 31 -5.67 -9.79 -7.54
CA GLU A 31 -6.99 -10.42 -7.64
C GLU A 31 -7.66 -10.11 -8.96
N ALA A 32 -7.56 -8.87 -9.42
CA ALA A 32 -8.14 -8.47 -10.71
C ALA A 32 -7.45 -9.19 -11.87
N ILE A 33 -6.14 -9.36 -11.79
CA ILE A 33 -5.38 -10.10 -12.81
C ILE A 33 -5.81 -11.56 -12.84
N ASP A 34 -5.99 -12.18 -11.68
CA ASP A 34 -6.45 -13.55 -11.58
C ASP A 34 -7.84 -13.73 -12.22
N GLU A 35 -8.74 -12.79 -11.97
CA GLU A 35 -10.06 -12.80 -12.57
C GLU A 35 -9.99 -12.67 -14.10
N LEU A 36 -9.08 -11.83 -14.58
CA LEU A 36 -8.90 -11.65 -16.01
C LEU A 36 -8.36 -12.93 -16.67
N GLU A 37 -7.41 -13.58 -16.01
CA GLU A 37 -6.85 -14.83 -16.50
C GLU A 37 -7.91 -15.93 -16.56
N GLU A 38 -8.76 -16.03 -15.55
CA GLU A 38 -9.85 -16.98 -15.54
C GLU A 38 -10.83 -16.73 -16.70
N ALA A 39 -11.13 -15.45 -16.98
CA ALA A 39 -12.01 -15.10 -18.06
C ALA A 39 -11.41 -15.45 -19.42
N ASN A 40 -10.08 -15.36 -19.55
CA ASN A 40 -9.39 -15.65 -20.81
C ASN A 40 -9.16 -17.15 -21.04
N ASP A 41 -9.30 -17.95 -20.02
CA ASP A 41 -9.05 -19.40 -20.10
C ASP A 41 -10.22 -20.15 -20.74
N GLU A 42 -11.26 -19.44 -21.01
CA GLU A 42 -12.42 -19.97 -21.73
C GLU A 42 -12.24 -19.84 -23.24
#